data_bd42702128f7e5da550d81e8eb2f4344
#
_entry.id   bd42702128f7e5da550d81e8eb2f4344
#
_cell.length_a   1.000
_cell.length_b   1.000
_cell.length_c   1.000
_cell.angle_alpha   90.00
_cell.angle_beta   90.00
_cell.angle_gamma   90.00
#
_symmetry.space_group_name_H-M   'P 1'
#
loop_
_entity.id
_entity.type
_entity.pdbx_description
1 polymer ?
#
loop_
_entity_poly.entity_id
_entity_poly.type
_entity_poly.pdbx_seq_one_letter_code
_entity_poly.pdbx_strand_id
1 'polypeptide(L)'
;MANIHSKAWLRTNAWRYSPDVFNSIHYDKRNTIETIDDIEYEYNNYGFRNPHMQEFYYTHRPIALGCSITFGVGVDHKDTWHELIEPHCNLGQNSGTLETCYRLLLYWLPKIKPSVVRLLAPPMGRREVFEDDWTAIQYVPEGQTFPTPSMFTGETEIQLNQQRMLNAIMWLCRDIELIVSTWEQVAELCI
;
A
#
# COMPACT_ATOMS: atom_id res chain seq x y z
N MET A 1 7.93 -31.50 -2.38
CA MET A 1 9.02 -30.69 -2.98
C MET A 1 8.36 -29.61 -3.80
N ALA A 2 8.30 -28.39 -3.28
CA ALA A 2 7.75 -27.25 -4.01
C ALA A 2 8.70 -26.87 -5.14
N ASN A 3 8.21 -26.92 -6.33
CA ASN A 3 8.96 -26.87 -7.56
C ASN A 3 9.53 -25.47 -7.78
N ILE A 4 10.80 -25.38 -8.14
CA ILE A 4 11.58 -24.16 -8.45
C ILE A 4 10.87 -23.23 -9.46
N HIS A 5 9.94 -23.77 -10.25
CA HIS A 5 9.07 -22.99 -11.15
C HIS A 5 8.19 -21.96 -10.44
N SER A 6 7.83 -22.16 -9.18
CA SER A 6 7.01 -21.22 -8.42
C SER A 6 7.75 -19.91 -8.10
N LYS A 7 9.06 -19.97 -7.82
CA LYS A 7 9.87 -18.77 -7.56
C LYS A 7 10.11 -17.91 -8.81
N ALA A 8 10.28 -18.55 -9.96
CA ALA A 8 10.45 -17.82 -11.22
C ALA A 8 9.16 -17.12 -11.65
N TRP A 9 8.01 -17.75 -11.40
CA TRP A 9 6.70 -17.19 -11.71
C TRP A 9 6.34 -16.03 -10.76
N LEU A 10 6.59 -16.18 -9.47
CA LEU A 10 6.46 -15.08 -8.50
C LEU A 10 7.32 -13.87 -8.88
N ARG A 11 8.51 -14.12 -9.46
CA ARG A 11 9.42 -13.05 -9.90
C ARG A 11 8.92 -12.28 -11.12
N THR A 12 8.15 -12.89 -12.00
CA THR A 12 7.60 -12.22 -13.19
C THR A 12 6.39 -11.35 -12.91
N ASN A 13 5.67 -11.61 -11.80
CA ASN A 13 4.43 -10.91 -11.43
C ASN A 13 4.52 -10.22 -10.06
N ALA A 14 5.71 -10.08 -9.50
CA ALA A 14 5.93 -9.48 -8.19
C ALA A 14 6.84 -8.26 -8.27
N TRP A 15 6.47 -7.23 -7.57
CA TRP A 15 7.29 -6.04 -7.39
C TRP A 15 8.30 -6.29 -6.27
N ARG A 16 9.59 -6.10 -6.55
CA ARG A 16 10.66 -6.17 -5.58
C ARG A 16 11.05 -4.78 -5.13
N TYR A 17 11.23 -4.61 -3.84
CA TYR A 17 11.72 -3.36 -3.27
C TYR A 17 12.61 -3.61 -2.06
N SER A 18 13.45 -2.63 -1.76
CA SER A 18 14.37 -2.70 -0.63
C SER A 18 13.62 -2.82 0.70
N PRO A 19 14.15 -3.62 1.63
CA PRO A 19 13.43 -4.13 2.81
C PRO A 19 13.41 -3.21 4.00
N ASP A 20 13.83 -1.98 3.89
CA ASP A 20 13.59 -1.06 5.00
C ASP A 20 12.08 -0.93 5.18
N VAL A 21 11.58 -1.55 6.24
CA VAL A 21 10.15 -1.73 6.55
C VAL A 21 9.31 -0.44 6.49
N PHE A 22 9.95 0.67 6.40
CA PHE A 22 9.35 2.01 6.35
C PHE A 22 9.37 2.67 4.96
N ASN A 23 10.08 2.09 3.99
CA ASN A 23 10.19 2.66 2.65
C ASN A 23 8.98 2.33 1.77
N SER A 24 8.76 3.21 0.78
CA SER A 24 7.90 2.91 -0.37
C SER A 24 8.53 1.83 -1.27
N ILE A 25 7.70 1.14 -2.03
CA ILE A 25 8.17 0.28 -3.13
C ILE A 25 8.93 1.05 -4.21
N HIS A 26 8.74 2.37 -4.26
CA HIS A 26 9.44 3.29 -5.16
C HIS A 26 10.69 3.93 -4.52
N TYR A 27 11.28 3.27 -3.54
CA TYR A 27 12.45 3.81 -2.84
C TYR A 27 13.66 4.06 -3.74
N ASP A 28 13.80 3.32 -4.81
CA ASP A 28 14.80 3.55 -5.87
C ASP A 28 14.60 4.89 -6.61
N LYS A 29 13.38 5.41 -6.63
CA LYS A 29 13.00 6.71 -7.23
C LYS A 29 13.05 7.87 -6.23
N ARG A 30 13.54 7.67 -5.01
CA ARG A 30 13.58 8.72 -3.97
C ARG A 30 14.27 9.99 -4.45
N ASN A 31 13.71 11.14 -4.05
CA ASN A 31 14.18 12.47 -4.42
C ASN A 31 14.24 12.71 -5.94
N THR A 32 13.34 12.08 -6.69
CA THR A 32 13.21 12.29 -8.14
C THR A 32 11.81 12.78 -8.50
N ILE A 33 11.72 13.33 -9.71
CA ILE A 33 10.47 13.66 -10.36
C ILE A 33 10.42 12.85 -11.66
N GLU A 34 9.31 12.22 -11.93
CA GLU A 34 9.06 11.43 -13.12
C GLU A 34 7.76 11.90 -13.78
N THR A 35 7.75 12.05 -15.09
CA THR A 35 6.54 12.38 -15.85
C THR A 35 6.10 11.16 -16.64
N ILE A 36 4.88 10.71 -16.42
CA ILE A 36 4.27 9.58 -17.13
C ILE A 36 2.88 10.03 -17.61
N ASP A 37 2.62 9.94 -18.89
CA ASP A 37 1.36 10.34 -19.51
C ASP A 37 0.91 11.77 -19.11
N ASP A 38 1.86 12.73 -19.16
CA ASP A 38 1.69 14.13 -18.78
C ASP A 38 1.39 14.37 -17.29
N ILE A 39 1.49 13.35 -16.43
CA ILE A 39 1.31 13.44 -15.00
C ILE A 39 2.65 13.42 -14.30
N GLU A 40 2.86 14.37 -13.39
CA GLU A 40 4.08 14.47 -12.60
C GLU A 40 3.97 13.64 -11.30
N TYR A 41 4.99 12.81 -11.07
CA TYR A 41 5.16 12.01 -9.87
C TYR A 41 6.42 12.48 -9.13
N GLU A 42 6.25 13.28 -8.11
CA GLU A 42 7.34 13.68 -7.23
C GLU A 42 7.48 12.67 -6.09
N TYR A 43 8.68 12.09 -5.94
CA TYR A 43 9.00 11.10 -4.90
C TYR A 43 9.89 11.71 -3.84
N ASN A 44 9.45 11.63 -2.60
CA ASN A 44 10.23 12.12 -1.47
C ASN A 44 11.44 11.22 -1.12
N ASN A 45 12.12 11.55 -0.04
CA ASN A 45 13.31 10.85 0.45
C ASN A 45 13.09 9.38 0.88
N TYR A 46 11.85 8.89 0.92
CA TYR A 46 11.48 7.50 1.17
C TYR A 46 10.71 6.86 0.00
N GLY A 47 10.63 7.54 -1.14
CA GLY A 47 9.95 7.07 -2.34
C GLY A 47 8.42 7.15 -2.27
N PHE A 48 7.85 7.90 -1.33
CA PHE A 48 6.42 8.20 -1.31
C PHE A 48 6.10 9.42 -2.18
N ARG A 49 4.92 9.46 -2.75
CA ARG A 49 4.39 10.62 -3.47
C ARG A 49 3.86 11.65 -2.48
N ASN A 50 4.79 12.32 -1.80
CA ASN A 50 4.55 13.28 -0.73
C ASN A 50 5.68 14.32 -0.70
N PRO A 51 5.51 15.47 -0.01
CA PRO A 51 6.62 16.23 0.54
C PRO A 51 7.54 15.39 1.42
N HIS A 52 8.69 15.91 1.84
CA HIS A 52 9.61 15.16 2.70
C HIS A 52 8.93 14.68 3.97
N MET A 53 9.15 13.39 4.33
CA MET A 53 8.44 12.77 5.46
C MET A 53 8.64 13.50 6.79
N GLN A 54 9.78 14.17 6.97
CA GLN A 54 10.04 14.98 8.16
C GLN A 54 9.07 16.13 8.35
N GLU A 55 8.48 16.64 7.27
CA GLU A 55 7.48 17.71 7.33
C GLU A 55 6.16 17.25 7.97
N PHE A 56 5.94 15.94 8.06
CA PHE A 56 4.76 15.35 8.69
C PHE A 56 4.97 15.01 10.17
N TYR A 57 6.20 15.06 10.69
CA TYR A 57 6.46 14.66 12.07
C TYR A 57 5.70 15.53 13.05
N TYR A 58 4.89 14.89 13.89
CA TYR A 58 4.08 15.52 14.94
C TYR A 58 3.12 16.61 14.45
N THR A 59 2.75 16.60 13.17
CA THR A 59 1.85 17.61 12.60
C THR A 59 0.37 17.26 12.82
N HIS A 60 0.07 16.05 13.25
CA HIS A 60 -1.29 15.50 13.35
C HIS A 60 -2.04 15.44 12.00
N ARG A 61 -1.34 15.58 10.88
CA ARG A 61 -1.97 15.44 9.56
C ARG A 61 -2.52 14.04 9.38
N PRO A 62 -3.68 13.91 8.73
CA PRO A 62 -4.23 12.60 8.36
C PRO A 62 -3.24 11.74 7.59
N ILE A 63 -3.32 10.43 7.76
CA ILE A 63 -2.63 9.45 6.93
C ILE A 63 -3.61 8.85 5.94
N ALA A 64 -3.24 8.79 4.65
CA ALA A 64 -3.93 8.02 3.63
C ALA A 64 -3.15 6.73 3.33
N LEU A 65 -3.84 5.60 3.39
CA LEU A 65 -3.31 4.26 3.11
C LEU A 65 -4.11 3.56 2.03
N GLY A 66 -3.44 2.73 1.27
CA GLY A 66 -4.09 1.93 0.24
C GLY A 66 -3.13 1.51 -0.87
N CYS A 67 -3.71 1.20 -2.03
CA CYS A 67 -2.96 0.78 -3.21
C CYS A 67 -2.77 1.91 -4.23
N SER A 68 -2.74 1.57 -5.51
CA SER A 68 -2.48 2.49 -6.63
C SER A 68 -3.42 3.70 -6.69
N ILE A 69 -4.67 3.56 -6.29
CA ILE A 69 -5.62 4.69 -6.22
C ILE A 69 -5.22 5.68 -5.14
N THR A 70 -4.81 5.20 -3.97
CA THR A 70 -4.33 6.07 -2.90
C THR A 70 -2.99 6.70 -3.27
N PHE A 71 -2.11 5.95 -3.93
CA PHE A 71 -0.89 6.49 -4.50
C PHE A 71 -1.17 7.61 -5.53
N GLY A 72 -2.28 7.51 -6.26
CA GLY A 72 -2.70 8.46 -7.30
C GLY A 72 -2.13 8.13 -8.67
N VAL A 73 -2.13 6.84 -9.07
CA VAL A 73 -1.77 6.45 -10.44
C VAL A 73 -2.77 7.04 -11.41
N GLY A 74 -2.28 7.74 -12.44
CA GLY A 74 -3.10 8.31 -13.50
C GLY A 74 -3.79 9.63 -13.18
N VAL A 75 -3.47 10.27 -12.02
CA VAL A 75 -4.02 11.58 -11.66
C VAL A 75 -2.94 12.48 -11.06
N ASP A 76 -3.10 13.79 -11.20
CA ASP A 76 -2.26 14.75 -10.49
C ASP A 76 -2.39 14.57 -8.97
N HIS A 77 -1.33 14.90 -8.23
CA HIS A 77 -1.33 14.77 -6.77
C HIS A 77 -2.52 15.50 -6.12
N LYS A 78 -2.78 16.72 -6.54
CA LYS A 78 -3.90 17.56 -6.05
C LYS A 78 -5.29 16.96 -6.31
N ASP A 79 -5.43 16.07 -7.29
CA ASP A 79 -6.69 15.45 -7.70
C ASP A 79 -6.85 14.02 -7.11
N THR A 80 -5.93 13.60 -6.23
CA THR A 80 -6.08 12.35 -5.49
C THR A 80 -7.22 12.46 -4.47
N TRP A 81 -7.93 11.36 -4.22
CA TRP A 81 -9.11 11.36 -3.35
C TRP A 81 -8.83 11.92 -1.95
N HIS A 82 -7.64 11.67 -1.41
CA HIS A 82 -7.26 12.14 -0.08
C HIS A 82 -7.00 13.65 -0.06
N GLU A 83 -6.33 14.22 -1.10
CA GLU A 83 -6.10 15.66 -1.21
C GLU A 83 -7.38 16.44 -1.43
N LEU A 84 -8.38 15.86 -2.12
CA LEU A 84 -9.69 16.46 -2.30
C LEU A 84 -10.51 16.57 -1.00
N ILE A 85 -10.19 15.73 0.01
CA ILE A 85 -10.83 15.82 1.33
C ILE A 85 -10.08 16.87 2.19
N GLU A 86 -8.79 16.68 2.36
CA GLU A 86 -7.85 17.54 3.09
C GLU A 86 -6.43 17.03 2.83
N PRO A 87 -5.38 17.86 2.96
CA PRO A 87 -4.00 17.40 2.76
C PRO A 87 -3.60 16.27 3.71
N HIS A 88 -3.16 15.15 3.14
CA HIS A 88 -2.76 13.94 3.88
C HIS A 88 -1.26 13.65 3.76
N CYS A 89 -0.75 12.86 4.70
CA CYS A 89 0.46 12.09 4.47
C CYS A 89 0.08 10.83 3.67
N ASN A 90 0.36 10.84 2.37
CA ASN A 90 0.03 9.73 1.48
C ASN A 90 1.05 8.59 1.62
N LEU A 91 0.67 7.49 2.23
CA LEU A 91 1.43 6.25 2.32
C LEU A 91 0.90 5.17 1.37
N GLY A 92 0.05 5.55 0.40
CA GLY A 92 -0.42 4.66 -0.65
C GLY A 92 0.73 4.10 -1.48
N GLN A 93 0.60 2.85 -1.91
CA GLN A 93 1.61 2.15 -2.69
C GLN A 93 1.01 1.59 -3.96
N ASN A 94 1.67 1.77 -5.10
CA ASN A 94 1.26 1.03 -6.29
C ASN A 94 1.31 -0.47 -5.97
N SER A 95 0.24 -1.21 -6.29
CA SER A 95 0.07 -2.62 -5.93
C SER A 95 0.06 -2.94 -4.44
N GLY A 96 -0.10 -1.95 -3.56
CA GLY A 96 -0.13 -2.12 -2.11
C GLY A 96 -1.12 -3.18 -1.62
N THR A 97 -0.79 -3.79 -0.50
CA THR A 97 -1.55 -4.84 0.20
C THR A 97 -1.94 -4.38 1.60
N LEU A 98 -2.77 -5.12 2.31
CA LEU A 98 -3.06 -4.83 3.72
C LEU A 98 -1.82 -5.05 4.61
N GLU A 99 -0.96 -6.02 4.27
CA GLU A 99 0.33 -6.21 4.95
C GLU A 99 1.23 -4.99 4.75
N THR A 100 1.28 -4.43 3.54
CA THR A 100 1.99 -3.18 3.26
C THR A 100 1.45 -2.03 4.11
N CYS A 101 0.13 -1.86 4.15
CA CYS A 101 -0.52 -0.83 4.96
C CYS A 101 -0.19 -0.99 6.45
N TYR A 102 -0.27 -2.22 6.98
CA TYR A 102 0.08 -2.53 8.37
C TYR A 102 1.54 -2.19 8.69
N ARG A 103 2.47 -2.63 7.84
CA ARG A 103 3.90 -2.39 7.99
C ARG A 103 4.24 -0.90 8.02
N LEU A 104 3.67 -0.13 7.10
CA LEU A 104 3.88 1.30 7.04
C LEU A 104 3.30 2.01 8.27
N LEU A 105 2.09 1.65 8.70
CA LEU A 105 1.50 2.19 9.92
C LEU A 105 2.34 1.90 11.15
N LEU A 106 2.83 0.67 11.30
CA LEU A 106 3.65 0.28 12.45
C LEU A 106 4.86 1.21 12.64
N TYR A 107 5.43 1.70 11.53
CA TYR A 107 6.59 2.58 11.57
C TYR A 107 6.22 4.08 11.63
N TRP A 108 5.26 4.51 10.80
CA TRP A 108 4.98 5.93 10.61
C TRP A 108 4.00 6.51 11.62
N LEU A 109 3.06 5.71 12.13
CA LEU A 109 2.05 6.15 13.09
C LEU A 109 2.64 6.88 14.32
N PRO A 110 3.66 6.32 15.01
CA PRO A 110 4.24 6.96 16.19
C PRO A 110 5.02 8.25 15.87
N LYS A 111 5.44 8.44 14.61
CA LYS A 111 6.20 9.62 14.17
C LYS A 111 5.29 10.75 13.70
N ILE A 112 4.26 10.43 12.95
CA ILE A 112 3.32 11.41 12.38
C ILE A 112 2.30 11.83 13.43
N LYS A 113 1.84 10.88 14.26
CA LYS A 113 0.75 11.06 15.25
C LYS A 113 -0.49 11.69 14.59
N PRO A 114 -1.06 11.03 13.58
CA PRO A 114 -2.13 11.62 12.79
C PRO A 114 -3.39 11.83 13.62
N SER A 115 -4.24 12.76 13.18
CA SER A 115 -5.60 12.95 13.70
C SER A 115 -6.54 11.82 13.29
N VAL A 116 -6.37 11.32 12.07
CA VAL A 116 -7.17 10.23 11.50
C VAL A 116 -6.32 9.40 10.53
N VAL A 117 -6.62 8.12 10.45
CA VAL A 117 -6.09 7.20 9.43
C VAL A 117 -7.23 6.84 8.48
N ARG A 118 -7.05 7.11 7.18
CA ARG A 118 -7.99 6.73 6.13
C ARG A 118 -7.38 5.61 5.29
N LEU A 119 -8.02 4.46 5.33
CA LEU A 119 -7.61 3.26 4.62
C LEU A 119 -8.61 2.97 3.49
N LEU A 120 -8.17 3.13 2.25
CA LEU A 120 -8.84 2.52 1.11
C LEU A 120 -8.29 1.10 0.97
N ALA A 121 -9.04 0.12 1.47
CA ALA A 121 -8.58 -1.26 1.56
C ALA A 121 -8.19 -1.80 0.17
N PRO A 122 -6.95 -2.31 0.00
CA PRO A 122 -6.53 -2.91 -1.25
C PRO A 122 -7.39 -4.11 -1.64
N PRO A 123 -7.50 -4.42 -2.95
CA PRO A 123 -8.24 -5.59 -3.42
C PRO A 123 -7.78 -6.88 -2.75
N MET A 124 -8.75 -7.81 -2.56
CA MET A 124 -8.49 -9.13 -1.98
C MET A 124 -7.47 -9.92 -2.80
N GLY A 125 -6.75 -10.82 -2.16
CA GLY A 125 -5.80 -11.73 -2.81
C GLY A 125 -4.39 -11.17 -3.00
N ARG A 126 -4.18 -9.89 -2.80
CA ARG A 126 -2.83 -9.31 -2.80
C ARG A 126 -2.08 -9.64 -1.51
N ARG A 127 -0.80 -9.99 -1.64
CA ARG A 127 0.07 -10.37 -0.52
C ARG A 127 1.42 -9.69 -0.62
N GLU A 128 1.98 -9.34 0.53
CA GLU A 128 3.38 -8.96 0.68
C GLU A 128 4.14 -10.13 1.31
N VAL A 129 5.23 -10.56 0.67
CA VAL A 129 6.03 -11.68 1.12
C VAL A 129 7.49 -11.22 1.22
N PHE A 130 8.17 -11.59 2.30
CA PHE A 130 9.59 -11.32 2.49
C PHE A 130 10.41 -12.55 2.11
N GLU A 131 11.48 -12.34 1.35
CA GLU A 131 12.50 -13.37 1.07
C GLU A 131 13.61 -13.34 2.14
N ASP A 132 14.48 -14.36 2.13
CA ASP A 132 15.55 -14.55 3.12
C ASP A 132 16.54 -13.38 3.21
N ASP A 133 16.69 -12.59 2.15
CA ASP A 133 17.50 -11.38 2.10
C ASP A 133 16.74 -10.10 2.52
N TRP A 134 15.58 -10.27 3.13
CA TRP A 134 14.66 -9.19 3.52
C TRP A 134 14.09 -8.39 2.34
N THR A 135 14.18 -8.88 1.14
CA THR A 135 13.53 -8.27 -0.01
C THR A 135 12.02 -8.54 0.05
N ALA A 136 11.24 -7.51 0.17
CA ALA A 136 9.79 -7.63 0.11
C ALA A 136 9.34 -7.81 -1.34
N ILE A 137 8.39 -8.71 -1.54
CA ILE A 137 7.76 -8.97 -2.83
C ILE A 137 6.27 -8.72 -2.67
N GLN A 138 5.75 -7.76 -3.43
CA GLN A 138 4.31 -7.60 -3.56
C GLN A 138 3.81 -8.52 -4.67
N TYR A 139 2.91 -9.38 -4.32
CA TYR A 139 2.22 -10.25 -5.25
C TYR A 139 0.88 -9.63 -5.63
N VAL A 140 0.69 -9.38 -6.92
CA VAL A 140 -0.57 -8.93 -7.49
C VAL A 140 -1.05 -10.02 -8.43
N PRO A 141 -2.17 -10.66 -8.15
CA PRO A 141 -2.74 -11.60 -9.09
C PRO A 141 -3.15 -10.87 -10.38
N GLU A 142 -2.62 -11.29 -11.52
CA GLU A 142 -3.10 -10.84 -12.82
C GLU A 142 -4.35 -11.67 -13.20
N GLY A 143 -5.48 -10.98 -13.33
CA GLY A 143 -6.70 -11.55 -13.88
C GLY A 143 -7.43 -12.54 -12.96
N GLN A 144 -8.70 -12.80 -13.27
CA GLN A 144 -9.56 -13.72 -12.52
C GLN A 144 -9.34 -15.21 -12.85
N THR A 145 -8.40 -15.53 -13.72
CA THR A 145 -8.10 -16.92 -14.11
C THR A 145 -6.77 -17.34 -13.52
N PHE A 146 -6.80 -17.80 -12.28
CA PHE A 146 -5.65 -18.39 -11.64
C PHE A 146 -5.51 -19.87 -11.94
N PRO A 147 -4.38 -20.31 -12.42
CA PRO A 147 -3.74 -21.46 -11.85
C PRO A 147 -2.78 -20.97 -10.76
N THR A 148 -3.30 -20.56 -9.61
CA THR A 148 -2.44 -20.32 -8.46
C THR A 148 -1.78 -21.64 -8.09
N PRO A 149 -0.45 -21.70 -7.99
CA PRO A 149 0.18 -22.80 -7.29
C PRO A 149 -0.44 -22.88 -5.90
N SER A 150 -0.64 -24.07 -5.40
CA SER A 150 -1.23 -24.44 -4.13
C SER A 150 -0.57 -23.81 -2.87
N MET A 151 0.27 -22.84 -3.04
CA MET A 151 0.90 -22.06 -1.95
C MET A 151 0.05 -20.86 -1.48
N PHE A 152 -0.89 -20.41 -2.31
CA PHE A 152 -1.84 -19.38 -1.94
C PHE A 152 -3.23 -20.00 -2.01
N THR A 153 -3.50 -20.78 -1.10
CA THR A 153 -4.65 -21.30 -0.41
C THR A 153 -5.99 -20.72 -0.84
N GLY A 154 -7.01 -21.50 -0.65
CA GLY A 154 -8.37 -21.23 -1.07
C GLY A 154 -8.91 -19.89 -0.54
N GLU A 155 -10.01 -19.46 -1.12
CA GLU A 155 -10.72 -18.22 -0.81
C GLU A 155 -10.86 -17.95 0.70
N THR A 156 -11.10 -18.99 1.50
CA THR A 156 -11.21 -18.89 2.95
C THR A 156 -9.93 -18.37 3.63
N GLU A 157 -8.75 -18.79 3.17
CA GLU A 157 -7.51 -18.31 3.79
C GLU A 157 -7.19 -16.88 3.37
N ILE A 158 -7.51 -16.49 2.14
CA ILE A 158 -7.43 -15.12 1.69
C ILE A 158 -8.29 -14.22 2.61
N GLN A 159 -9.54 -14.61 2.84
CA GLN A 159 -10.46 -13.88 3.70
C GLN A 159 -9.97 -13.83 5.15
N LEU A 160 -9.49 -14.95 5.70
CA LEU A 160 -8.94 -14.99 7.06
C LEU A 160 -7.70 -14.12 7.23
N ASN A 161 -6.81 -14.11 6.24
CA ASN A 161 -5.62 -13.26 6.29
C ASN A 161 -5.99 -11.78 6.24
N GLN A 162 -6.92 -11.41 5.38
CA GLN A 162 -7.41 -10.03 5.32
C GLN A 162 -8.05 -9.59 6.64
N GLN A 163 -8.89 -10.44 7.22
CA GLN A 163 -9.50 -10.14 8.51
C GLN A 163 -8.46 -9.96 9.60
N ARG A 164 -7.40 -10.78 9.62
CA ARG A 164 -6.27 -10.65 10.55
C ARG A 164 -5.54 -9.33 10.36
N MET A 165 -5.27 -8.94 9.12
CA MET A 165 -4.56 -7.68 8.83
C MET A 165 -5.42 -6.47 9.18
N LEU A 166 -6.70 -6.48 8.85
CA LEU A 166 -7.62 -5.42 9.25
C LEU A 166 -7.70 -5.30 10.78
N ASN A 167 -7.84 -6.41 11.49
CA ASN A 167 -7.85 -6.40 12.96
C ASN A 167 -6.54 -5.85 13.54
N ALA A 168 -5.40 -6.18 12.95
CA ALA A 168 -4.10 -5.66 13.35
C ALA A 168 -4.00 -4.13 13.11
N ILE A 169 -4.49 -3.64 11.98
CA ILE A 169 -4.57 -2.21 11.67
C ILE A 169 -5.51 -1.49 12.65
N MET A 170 -6.69 -2.05 12.91
CA MET A 170 -7.65 -1.52 13.89
C MET A 170 -7.01 -1.43 15.28
N TRP A 171 -6.25 -2.44 15.67
CA TRP A 171 -5.56 -2.45 16.97
C TRP A 171 -4.47 -1.38 17.05
N LEU A 172 -3.69 -1.15 15.98
CA LEU A 172 -2.72 -0.05 15.91
C LEU A 172 -3.40 1.31 16.03
N CYS A 173 -4.58 1.47 15.44
CA CYS A 173 -5.33 2.71 15.41
C CYS A 173 -6.35 2.84 16.56
N ARG A 174 -6.31 1.99 17.60
CA ARG A 174 -7.33 1.95 18.66
C ARG A 174 -7.54 3.28 19.41
N ASP A 175 -6.53 4.14 19.42
CA ASP A 175 -6.56 5.46 20.07
C ASP A 175 -6.67 6.63 19.04
N ILE A 176 -6.95 6.30 17.80
CA ILE A 176 -7.00 7.24 16.65
C ILE A 176 -8.22 6.88 15.83
N GLU A 177 -8.86 7.87 15.25
CA GLU A 177 -9.95 7.62 14.31
C GLU A 177 -9.44 6.84 13.09
N LEU A 178 -10.08 5.71 12.78
CA LEU A 178 -9.80 4.89 11.60
C LEU A 178 -11.03 4.83 10.72
N ILE A 179 -10.91 5.34 9.50
CA ILE A 179 -11.94 5.27 8.46
C ILE A 179 -11.49 4.25 7.42
N VAL A 180 -12.28 3.21 7.23
CA VAL A 180 -12.01 2.16 6.23
C VAL A 180 -13.07 2.20 5.16
N SER A 181 -12.63 2.27 3.90
CA SER A 181 -13.48 2.14 2.72
C SER A 181 -13.00 0.99 1.86
N THR A 182 -13.90 0.33 1.14
CA THR A 182 -13.58 -0.72 0.18
C THR A 182 -13.76 -0.22 -1.26
N TRP A 183 -13.20 -0.95 -2.21
CA TRP A 183 -13.34 -0.65 -3.63
C TRP A 183 -14.79 -0.66 -4.10
N GLU A 184 -15.58 -1.62 -3.63
CA GLU A 184 -16.99 -1.74 -3.99
C GLU A 184 -17.76 -0.49 -3.58
N GLN A 185 -17.49 0.03 -2.37
CA GLN A 185 -18.14 1.24 -1.87
C GLN A 185 -17.75 2.48 -2.67
N VAL A 186 -16.51 2.57 -3.15
CA VAL A 186 -16.07 3.70 -3.99
C VAL A 186 -16.64 3.61 -5.39
N ALA A 187 -16.74 2.41 -5.97
CA ALA A 187 -17.32 2.20 -7.29
C ALA A 187 -18.82 2.59 -7.34
N GLU A 188 -19.57 2.35 -6.26
CA GLU A 188 -20.98 2.76 -6.16
C GLU A 188 -21.18 4.28 -6.11
N LEU A 189 -20.18 5.04 -5.69
CA LEU A 189 -20.22 6.51 -5.63
C LEU A 189 -19.84 7.19 -6.96
N CYS A 190 -19.26 6.44 -7.90
CA CYS A 190 -18.78 6.94 -9.19
C CYS A 190 -19.74 6.66 -10.36
N ILE A 191 -20.93 6.12 -10.10
CA ILE A 191 -22.02 5.89 -11.06
C ILE A 191 -23.10 6.95 -10.87
#